data_16e787ad20a9094d6f580881ece2df38
#
_entry.id   16e787ad20a9094d6f580881ece2df38
#
_cell.length_a   1.000
_cell.length_b   1.000
_cell.length_c   1.000
_cell.angle_alpha   90.00
_cell.angle_beta   90.00
_cell.angle_gamma   90.00
#
_symmetry.space_group_name_H-M   'P 1'
#
loop_
_entity.id
_entity.type
_entity.pdbx_description
1 polymer ?
#
loop_
_entity_poly.entity_id
_entity_poly.type
_entity_poly.pdbx_seq_one_letter_code
_entity_poly.pdbx_strand_id
1 'polypeptide(L)'
;MRIPLALAGPALAMGAVIGLAAPVHADATQDQAFLVALQSAGITYKSPDSAVAAGKDVCEMAKTGKTGVEVVKVLQDQNPGLTQTNAAKFTAISAGVYCPDQLPGAS
;
A
#
# COMPACT_ATOMS: atom_id res chain seq x y z
N MET A 1 12.53 1.98 -8.20
CA MET A 1 11.17 2.29 -7.88
C MET A 1 11.02 2.80 -6.47
N ARG A 2 10.21 3.81 -6.25
CA ARG A 2 10.08 4.36 -4.93
C ARG A 2 8.73 4.11 -4.34
N ILE A 3 8.64 3.89 -3.07
CA ILE A 3 7.39 3.66 -2.39
C ILE A 3 7.35 4.55 -1.17
N PRO A 4 7.23 5.83 -1.35
CA PRO A 4 7.24 6.77 -0.24
C PRO A 4 5.94 6.83 0.50
N LEU A 5 5.87 6.21 1.62
CA LEU A 5 4.68 6.28 2.44
C LEU A 5 4.46 7.67 2.98
N ALA A 6 5.53 8.39 3.17
CA ALA A 6 5.37 9.71 3.72
C ALA A 6 5.14 10.77 2.67
N LEU A 7 5.12 10.40 1.47
CA LEU A 7 4.99 11.37 0.44
C LEU A 7 3.65 11.97 0.42
N ALA A 8 3.58 13.20 0.39
CA ALA A 8 2.34 13.85 0.43
C ALA A 8 1.79 13.94 -0.93
N GLY A 9 0.87 13.33 -1.22
CA GLY A 9 0.35 13.40 -2.50
C GLY A 9 -0.53 14.54 -2.58
N PRO A 10 -0.58 15.05 -3.46
CA PRO A 10 -1.32 16.20 -3.64
C PRO A 10 -2.63 15.87 -3.88
N ALA A 11 -2.86 15.30 -4.11
CA ALA A 11 -3.98 15.06 -4.29
C ALA A 11 -4.98 15.29 -4.45
N LEU A 12 -5.15 15.43 -4.31
CA LEU A 12 -5.97 15.59 -4.31
C LEU A 12 -6.87 15.77 -4.95
N ALA A 13 -7.05 15.89 -4.96
CA ALA A 13 -7.95 16.39 -5.43
C ALA A 13 -8.50 15.66 -6.27
N MET A 14 -8.25 15.44 -6.57
CA MET A 14 -8.64 14.87 -7.21
C MET A 14 -9.53 14.21 -7.10
N GLY A 15 -9.39 14.05 -6.36
CA GLY A 15 -10.23 13.17 -6.21
C GLY A 15 -11.44 13.50 -6.79
N ALA A 16 -11.77 14.29 -6.56
CA ALA A 16 -12.97 14.70 -6.97
C ALA A 16 -13.27 14.15 -8.22
N VAL A 17 -12.70 14.48 -8.92
CA VAL A 17 -12.99 14.15 -10.09
C VAL A 17 -13.36 12.91 -10.29
N ILE A 18 -12.89 12.31 -9.69
CA ILE A 18 -13.14 11.18 -9.83
C ILE A 18 -14.35 10.71 -9.74
N GLY A 19 -14.98 11.20 -9.11
CA GLY A 19 -16.21 10.75 -8.89
C GLY A 19 -16.69 10.18 -10.13
N LEU A 20 -16.26 10.69 -11.05
CA LEU A 20 -16.79 10.29 -12.19
C LEU A 20 -16.33 9.02 -12.59
N ALA A 21 -15.36 8.69 -12.36
CA ALA A 21 -14.83 7.54 -12.81
C ALA A 21 -15.42 6.41 -12.12
N ALA A 22 -16.52 6.18 -12.40
CA ALA A 22 -17.19 5.12 -11.82
C ALA A 22 -16.38 3.86 -11.67
N PRO A 23 -15.66 3.49 -12.60
CA PRO A 23 -15.04 2.20 -12.57
C PRO A 23 -14.21 1.97 -11.35
N VAL A 24 -13.84 2.98 -10.77
CA VAL A 24 -13.01 2.86 -9.69
C VAL A 24 -13.69 2.48 -8.47
N HIS A 25 -14.95 2.32 -8.48
CA HIS A 25 -15.59 1.95 -7.34
C HIS A 25 -14.98 0.84 -6.59
N ALA A 26 -14.69 -0.24 -7.17
CA ALA A 26 -14.19 -1.39 -6.47
C ALA A 26 -12.90 -0.99 -5.80
N ASP A 27 -12.11 -0.23 -6.49
CA ASP A 27 -10.84 0.20 -5.93
C ASP A 27 -11.05 1.10 -4.73
N ALA A 28 -12.06 1.90 -4.76
CA ALA A 28 -12.31 2.78 -3.63
C ALA A 28 -12.65 1.98 -2.38
N THR A 29 -13.37 0.90 -2.54
CA THR A 29 -13.71 0.05 -1.40
C THR A 29 -12.48 -0.67 -0.89
N GLN A 30 -11.62 -1.14 -1.78
CA GLN A 30 -10.40 -1.79 -1.37
C GLN A 30 -9.49 -0.80 -0.68
N ASP A 31 -9.42 0.41 -1.19
CA ASP A 31 -8.55 1.43 -0.61
C ASP A 31 -9.01 1.76 0.80
N GLN A 32 -10.30 1.83 1.01
CA GLN A 32 -10.82 2.13 2.33
C GLN A 32 -10.46 1.00 3.30
N ALA A 33 -10.63 -0.24 2.87
CA ALA A 33 -10.29 -1.38 3.70
C ALA A 33 -8.80 -1.39 4.03
N PHE A 34 -7.98 -1.02 3.06
CA PHE A 34 -6.55 -0.97 3.25
C PHE A 34 -6.19 0.07 4.32
N LEU A 35 -6.78 1.26 4.21
CA LEU A 35 -6.45 2.32 5.15
C LEU A 35 -6.92 1.99 6.56
N VAL A 36 -8.07 1.36 6.69
CA VAL A 36 -8.56 0.95 7.99
C VAL A 36 -7.62 -0.11 8.58
N ALA A 37 -7.16 -1.04 7.76
CA ALA A 37 -6.25 -2.07 8.24
C ALA A 37 -4.92 -1.48 8.70
N LEU A 38 -4.43 -0.45 8.01
CA LEU A 38 -3.20 0.20 8.43
C LEU A 38 -3.40 0.85 9.81
N GLN A 39 -4.51 1.52 10.01
CA GLN A 39 -4.78 2.15 11.28
C GLN A 39 -4.89 1.12 12.39
N SER A 40 -5.53 0.00 12.12
CA SER A 40 -5.66 -1.05 13.11
C SER A 40 -4.33 -1.65 13.46
N ALA A 41 -3.39 -1.64 12.55
CA ALA A 41 -2.07 -2.18 12.78
C ALA A 41 -1.11 -1.16 13.42
N GLY A 42 -1.60 0.05 13.63
CA GLY A 42 -0.76 1.07 14.23
C GLY A 42 0.20 1.73 13.27
N ILE A 43 -0.06 1.64 11.99
CA ILE A 43 0.81 2.24 10.99
C ILE A 43 0.25 3.59 10.60
N THR A 44 1.08 4.63 10.70
CA THR A 44 0.64 5.96 10.33
C THR A 44 1.16 6.31 8.96
N TYR A 45 0.49 7.22 8.30
CA TYR A 45 0.89 7.67 6.98
C TYR A 45 0.52 9.15 6.83
N LYS A 46 1.21 9.83 5.95
CA LYS A 46 0.94 11.24 5.80
C LYS A 46 -0.27 11.53 4.93
N SER A 47 -0.50 10.77 3.94
CA SER A 47 -1.69 10.97 3.14
C SER A 47 -2.26 9.63 2.71
N PRO A 48 -3.58 9.54 2.61
CA PRO A 48 -4.19 8.30 2.14
C PRO A 48 -3.72 7.92 0.75
N ASP A 49 -3.56 8.91 -0.12
CA ASP A 49 -3.16 8.64 -1.49
C ASP A 49 -1.78 8.02 -1.58
N SER A 50 -0.82 8.52 -0.82
CA SER A 50 0.50 7.95 -0.90
C SER A 50 0.55 6.57 -0.24
N ALA A 51 -0.24 6.36 0.80
CA ALA A 51 -0.30 5.05 1.43
C ALA A 51 -0.88 4.01 0.46
N VAL A 52 -1.94 4.38 -0.23
CA VAL A 52 -2.57 3.48 -1.20
C VAL A 52 -1.61 3.19 -2.35
N ALA A 53 -0.95 4.21 -2.85
CA ALA A 53 -0.01 4.02 -3.95
C ALA A 53 1.11 3.07 -3.52
N ALA A 54 1.60 3.23 -2.30
CA ALA A 54 2.65 2.35 -1.81
C ALA A 54 2.14 0.91 -1.66
N GLY A 55 0.90 0.75 -1.23
CA GLY A 55 0.32 -0.58 -1.11
C GLY A 55 0.21 -1.27 -2.44
N LYS A 56 -0.19 -0.54 -3.46
CA LYS A 56 -0.29 -1.12 -4.80
C LYS A 56 1.09 -1.44 -5.36
N ASP A 57 2.10 -0.63 -5.01
CA ASP A 57 3.46 -0.91 -5.44
C ASP A 57 4.00 -2.20 -4.82
N VAL A 58 3.58 -2.51 -3.60
CA VAL A 58 3.97 -3.77 -2.98
C VAL A 58 3.52 -4.92 -3.87
N CYS A 59 2.29 -4.85 -4.38
CA CYS A 59 1.79 -5.91 -5.23
C CYS A 59 2.54 -5.98 -6.55
N GLU A 60 2.93 -4.82 -7.09
CA GLU A 60 3.71 -4.83 -8.31
C GLU A 60 5.05 -5.50 -8.08
N MET A 61 5.69 -5.23 -6.96
CA MET A 61 6.96 -5.88 -6.66
C MET A 61 6.79 -7.38 -6.51
N ALA A 62 5.70 -7.80 -5.86
CA ALA A 62 5.45 -9.22 -5.69
C ALA A 62 5.23 -9.89 -7.05
N LYS A 63 4.53 -9.22 -7.95
CA LYS A 63 4.30 -9.79 -9.27
C LYS A 63 5.57 -9.91 -10.08
N THR A 64 6.55 -9.07 -9.81
CA THR A 64 7.81 -9.13 -10.54
C THR A 64 8.79 -10.10 -9.88
N GLY A 65 8.37 -10.80 -8.86
CA GLY A 65 9.19 -11.84 -8.26
C GLY A 65 9.92 -11.48 -6.98
N LYS A 66 9.71 -10.29 -6.44
CA LYS A 66 10.38 -9.95 -5.21
C LYS A 66 9.78 -10.72 -4.05
N THR A 67 10.63 -11.17 -3.15
CA THR A 67 10.15 -11.88 -1.96
C THR A 67 9.65 -10.88 -0.94
N GLY A 68 8.93 -11.36 0.04
CA GLY A 68 8.44 -10.50 1.11
C GLY A 68 9.58 -9.78 1.82
N VAL A 69 10.70 -10.46 2.03
CA VAL A 69 11.84 -9.84 2.69
C VAL A 69 12.40 -8.71 1.83
N GLU A 70 12.45 -8.91 0.52
CA GLU A 70 12.95 -7.87 -0.37
C GLU A 70 12.03 -6.67 -0.37
N VAL A 71 10.72 -6.90 -0.35
CA VAL A 71 9.74 -5.82 -0.32
C VAL A 71 9.89 -5.02 0.97
N VAL A 72 10.08 -5.70 2.09
CA VAL A 72 10.27 -5.04 3.38
C VAL A 72 11.50 -4.13 3.33
N LYS A 73 12.57 -4.61 2.72
CA LYS A 73 13.77 -3.80 2.64
C LYS A 73 13.56 -2.56 1.78
N VAL A 74 12.86 -2.70 0.69
CA VAL A 74 12.58 -1.57 -0.17
C VAL A 74 11.74 -0.54 0.58
N LEU A 75 10.74 -1.01 1.33
CA LEU A 75 9.90 -0.10 2.10
C LEU A 75 10.72 0.67 3.13
N GLN A 76 11.62 -0.02 3.80
CA GLN A 76 12.45 0.64 4.80
C GLN A 76 13.41 1.64 4.16
N ASP A 77 13.97 1.29 3.02
CA ASP A 77 14.89 2.19 2.33
C ASP A 77 14.17 3.46 1.86
N GLN A 78 12.94 3.32 1.45
CA GLN A 78 12.19 4.47 0.92
C GLN A 78 11.53 5.28 2.04
N ASN A 79 11.44 4.72 3.22
CA ASN A 79 10.76 5.38 4.33
C ASN A 79 11.60 5.30 5.59
N PRO A 80 12.59 6.16 5.73
CA PRO A 80 13.46 6.14 6.90
C PRO A 80 12.62 6.28 8.16
N GLY A 81 12.87 5.47 9.11
CA GLY A 81 12.09 5.48 10.33
C GLY A 81 11.02 4.41 10.36
N LEU A 82 10.75 3.78 9.24
CA LEU A 82 9.79 2.70 9.22
C LEU A 82 10.47 1.46 9.79
N THR A 83 9.92 0.89 10.84
CA THR A 83 10.53 -0.27 11.47
C THR A 83 10.31 -1.51 10.61
N GLN A 84 11.14 -2.50 10.79
CA GLN A 84 10.99 -3.75 10.06
C GLN A 84 9.63 -4.38 10.36
N THR A 85 9.19 -4.32 11.60
CA THR A 85 7.90 -4.88 11.98
C THR A 85 6.77 -4.18 11.22
N ASN A 86 6.79 -2.87 11.18
CA ASN A 86 5.73 -2.15 10.50
C ASN A 86 5.83 -2.33 8.99
N ALA A 87 7.03 -2.44 8.44
CA ALA A 87 7.20 -2.70 7.02
C ALA A 87 6.63 -4.07 6.67
N ALA A 88 6.85 -5.06 7.54
CA ALA A 88 6.32 -6.39 7.29
C ALA A 88 4.80 -6.39 7.39
N LYS A 89 4.25 -5.64 8.35
CA LYS A 89 2.79 -5.55 8.47
C LYS A 89 2.21 -4.86 7.24
N PHE A 90 2.86 -3.80 6.80
CA PHE A 90 2.40 -3.07 5.62
C PHE A 90 2.41 -3.99 4.41
N THR A 91 3.44 -4.78 4.26
CA THR A 91 3.55 -5.72 3.14
C THR A 91 2.41 -6.72 3.18
N ALA A 92 2.15 -7.31 4.35
CA ALA A 92 1.09 -8.30 4.46
C ALA A 92 -0.29 -7.69 4.22
N ILE A 93 -0.53 -6.50 4.75
CA ILE A 93 -1.81 -5.85 4.57
C ILE A 93 -2.01 -5.49 3.09
N SER A 94 -0.97 -4.97 2.46
CA SER A 94 -1.05 -4.61 1.04
C SER A 94 -1.37 -5.83 0.19
N ALA A 95 -0.67 -6.92 0.43
CA ALA A 95 -0.92 -8.13 -0.34
C ALA A 95 -2.31 -8.68 -0.06
N GLY A 96 -2.72 -8.65 1.19
CA GLY A 96 -4.04 -9.18 1.54
C GLY A 96 -5.18 -8.41 0.90
N VAL A 97 -5.01 -7.10 0.71
CA VAL A 97 -6.06 -6.30 0.13
C VAL A 97 -5.99 -6.26 -1.40
N TYR A 98 -4.79 -6.09 -1.93
CA TYR A 98 -4.66 -5.84 -3.37
C TYR A 98 -4.22 -7.04 -4.21
N CYS A 99 -3.55 -7.99 -3.61
CA CYS A 99 -3.09 -9.15 -4.37
C CYS A 99 -2.96 -10.38 -3.47
N PRO A 100 -4.09 -10.84 -2.94
CA PRO A 100 -4.05 -11.96 -1.98
C PRO A 100 -3.41 -13.22 -2.55
N ASP A 101 -3.46 -13.40 -3.84
CA ASP A 101 -2.86 -14.58 -4.44
C ASP A 101 -1.34 -14.52 -4.44
N GLN A 102 -0.76 -13.39 -4.04
CA GLN A 102 0.69 -13.28 -3.95
C GLN A 102 1.19 -13.59 -2.54
N LEU A 103 0.30 -13.81 -1.59
CA LEU A 103 0.73 -14.10 -0.23
C LEU A 103 1.35 -15.48 -0.16
N PRO A 104 2.41 -15.66 0.63
CA PRO A 104 3.01 -16.96 0.80
C PRO A 104 1.97 -17.92 1.35
N GLY A 105 1.85 -19.06 0.75
CA GLY A 105 0.90 -20.05 1.24
C GLY A 105 -0.52 -19.75 0.89
N ALA A 106 -0.79 -18.74 0.14
CA ALA A 106 -2.15 -18.40 -0.20
C ALA A 106 -2.65 -19.13 -1.41
N SER A 107 -1.94 -19.95 -1.99
CA SER A 107 -2.38 -20.58 -3.23
C SER A 107 -3.35 -21.71 -3.03
#